data_f4609840313cb16f661371343f38cf1b
#
_entry.id   f4609840313cb16f661371343f38cf1b
#
_cell.length_a   1.000
_cell.length_b   1.000
_cell.length_c   1.000
_cell.angle_alpha   90.00
_cell.angle_beta   90.00
_cell.angle_gamma   90.00
#
_symmetry.space_group_name_H-M   'P 1'
#
loop_
_entity.id
_entity.type
_entity.pdbx_description
1 polymer ?
#
loop_
_entity_poly.entity_id
_entity_poly.type
_entity_poly.pdbx_seq_one_letter_code
_entity_poly.pdbx_strand_id
1 'polypeptide(L)'
;LKENFYQEIRTPQVLDKSLWERSGHWENFRENMFTTHSEERNFAIKPMNCPGHVQVFNQGLKSYRDLPLRLAEFGSCHRNEPSGALHGLMRVRGFTQDDAHIFCTSAQIQDEVVSFIDLLQKVYTDFGFKEILVKLSTRPQMRVGTEKQWDEAENALELALNHKKLNWGLEAGEGAFYGPKIDFSLKDSIGRLWQCGTLQLDFSMPERLGAEFVAEDNSRQIPVMLHRAILGSLERFIGILIENHAGALPLWLSPYQVVVLNISEKQENYAKEVTDELKRSGIRVHADLRNEKIPYKIREHSLQKLPYQIIVGAKEVETKTVSIRTRSGSDLGQMTIQALIDRLKLEISTKIGSV
;
A
#
# COMPACT_ATOMS: atom_id res chain seq x y z
N LEU A 1 2.27 -9.08 -2.81
CA LEU A 1 2.10 -8.96 -4.27
C LEU A 1 2.82 -10.07 -5.03
N LYS A 2 4.06 -10.42 -4.69
CA LYS A 2 4.81 -11.50 -5.36
C LYS A 2 4.08 -12.84 -5.32
N GLU A 3 3.50 -13.20 -4.17
CA GLU A 3 2.68 -14.42 -4.00
C GLU A 3 1.39 -14.40 -4.85
N ASN A 4 0.97 -13.23 -5.31
CA ASN A 4 -0.18 -13.04 -6.19
C ASN A 4 0.24 -12.75 -7.64
N PHE A 5 1.45 -13.16 -8.02
CA PHE A 5 2.00 -13.10 -9.37
C PHE A 5 2.11 -11.68 -9.96
N TYR A 6 2.25 -10.65 -9.13
CA TYR A 6 2.57 -9.30 -9.61
C TYR A 6 4.06 -9.19 -9.90
N GLN A 7 4.38 -8.66 -11.07
CA GLN A 7 5.74 -8.32 -11.48
C GLN A 7 6.04 -6.87 -11.07
N GLU A 8 7.09 -6.68 -10.30
CA GLU A 8 7.54 -5.36 -9.90
C GLU A 8 8.25 -4.68 -11.06
N ILE A 9 7.81 -3.46 -11.38
CA ILE A 9 8.41 -2.60 -12.40
C ILE A 9 8.71 -1.22 -11.83
N ARG A 10 9.47 -0.42 -12.59
CA ARG A 10 9.72 0.98 -12.28
C ARG A 10 9.72 1.80 -13.55
N THR A 11 8.85 2.82 -13.61
CA THR A 11 8.73 3.71 -14.75
C THR A 11 9.37 5.08 -14.47
N PRO A 12 9.85 5.80 -15.51
CA PRO A 12 10.42 7.14 -15.36
C PRO A 12 9.44 8.12 -14.73
N GLN A 13 9.96 9.11 -13.99
CA GLN A 13 9.13 10.13 -13.35
C GLN A 13 8.81 11.30 -14.29
N VAL A 14 9.74 11.65 -15.18
CA VAL A 14 9.58 12.73 -16.17
C VAL A 14 9.39 12.09 -17.53
N LEU A 15 8.27 12.38 -18.16
CA LEU A 15 7.85 11.78 -19.42
C LEU A 15 7.46 12.86 -20.42
N ASP A 16 7.73 12.59 -21.70
CA ASP A 16 7.43 13.50 -22.81
C ASP A 16 5.92 13.76 -22.92
N LYS A 17 5.57 14.99 -23.27
CA LYS A 17 4.19 15.45 -23.48
C LYS A 17 3.39 14.53 -24.39
N SER A 18 4.01 14.01 -25.46
CA SER A 18 3.33 13.18 -26.45
C SER A 18 2.69 11.91 -25.86
N LEU A 19 3.29 11.32 -24.82
CA LEU A 19 2.68 10.19 -24.13
C LEU A 19 1.38 10.59 -23.43
N TRP A 20 1.35 11.77 -22.83
CA TRP A 20 0.20 12.32 -22.11
C TRP A 20 -0.91 12.75 -23.06
N GLU A 21 -0.57 13.26 -24.26
CA GLU A 21 -1.53 13.55 -25.33
C GLU A 21 -2.18 12.28 -25.84
N ARG A 22 -1.37 11.27 -26.19
CA ARG A 22 -1.88 9.99 -26.70
C ARG A 22 -2.78 9.29 -25.68
N SER A 23 -2.42 9.29 -24.42
CA SER A 23 -3.23 8.67 -23.35
C SER A 23 -4.46 9.49 -22.94
N GLY A 24 -4.62 10.73 -23.45
CA GLY A 24 -5.74 11.63 -23.13
C GLY A 24 -5.59 12.41 -21.82
N HIS A 25 -4.52 12.20 -21.07
CA HIS A 25 -4.31 12.94 -19.81
C HIS A 25 -4.03 14.41 -20.03
N TRP A 26 -3.36 14.78 -21.14
CA TRP A 26 -3.05 16.17 -21.42
C TRP A 26 -4.29 17.03 -21.59
N GLU A 27 -5.35 16.50 -22.17
CA GLU A 27 -6.62 17.21 -22.37
C GLU A 27 -7.48 17.23 -21.11
N ASN A 28 -7.53 16.11 -20.38
CA ASN A 28 -8.50 15.93 -19.29
C ASN A 28 -7.92 16.15 -17.89
N PHE A 29 -6.59 16.23 -17.74
CA PHE A 29 -5.91 16.26 -16.45
C PHE A 29 -4.77 17.27 -16.34
N ARG A 30 -4.56 18.14 -17.35
CA ARG A 30 -3.42 19.05 -17.44
C ARG A 30 -3.29 19.99 -16.25
N GLU A 31 -4.37 20.54 -15.74
CA GLU A 31 -4.36 21.47 -14.61
C GLU A 31 -3.75 20.86 -13.34
N ASN A 32 -3.88 19.53 -13.22
CA ASN A 32 -3.31 18.77 -12.12
C ASN A 32 -1.89 18.25 -12.38
N MET A 33 -1.25 18.64 -13.48
CA MET A 33 0.09 18.17 -13.85
C MET A 33 1.14 19.24 -13.61
N PHE A 34 2.27 18.85 -13.05
CA PHE A 34 3.49 19.67 -13.09
C PHE A 34 4.17 19.46 -14.43
N THR A 35 4.36 20.54 -15.17
CA THR A 35 5.02 20.53 -16.48
C THR A 35 6.37 21.20 -16.40
N THR A 36 7.30 20.77 -17.26
CA THR A 36 8.62 21.38 -17.40
C THR A 36 9.00 21.44 -18.88
N HIS A 37 9.97 22.28 -19.22
CA HIS A 37 10.46 22.48 -20.55
C HIS A 37 11.98 22.33 -20.58
N SER A 38 12.49 21.58 -21.56
CA SER A 38 13.92 21.41 -21.80
C SER A 38 14.16 21.09 -23.27
N GLU A 39 15.20 21.66 -23.86
CA GLU A 39 15.59 21.42 -25.27
C GLU A 39 14.42 21.55 -26.28
N GLU A 40 13.63 22.61 -26.14
CA GLU A 40 12.44 22.89 -26.95
C GLU A 40 11.31 21.83 -26.86
N ARG A 41 11.37 20.94 -25.87
CA ARG A 41 10.37 19.90 -25.62
C ARG A 41 9.67 20.13 -24.30
N ASN A 42 8.38 19.77 -24.27
CA ASN A 42 7.57 19.79 -23.06
C ASN A 42 7.51 18.41 -22.42
N PHE A 43 7.67 18.38 -21.13
CA PHE A 43 7.58 17.16 -20.30
C PHE A 43 6.57 17.38 -19.18
N ALA A 44 6.13 16.30 -18.58
CA ALA A 44 5.39 16.34 -17.32
C ALA A 44 6.01 15.37 -16.32
N ILE A 45 5.99 15.79 -15.05
CA ILE A 45 6.22 14.89 -13.94
C ILE A 45 4.96 14.02 -13.81
N LYS A 46 5.10 12.70 -13.81
CA LYS A 46 3.96 11.79 -13.90
C LYS A 46 2.96 12.00 -12.74
N PRO A 47 1.69 12.30 -13.04
CA PRO A 47 0.61 12.34 -12.05
C PRO A 47 0.04 10.93 -11.76
N MET A 48 0.34 9.97 -12.63
CA MET A 48 -0.13 8.57 -12.65
C MET A 48 0.91 7.68 -13.31
N ASN A 49 0.85 6.38 -13.05
CA ASN A 49 1.81 5.41 -13.61
C ASN A 49 1.27 4.70 -14.86
N CYS A 50 -0.03 4.75 -15.09
CA CYS A 50 -0.73 3.95 -16.11
C CYS A 50 -0.15 4.04 -17.53
N PRO A 51 0.15 5.21 -18.12
CA PRO A 51 0.74 5.24 -19.47
C PRO A 51 2.13 4.60 -19.52
N GLY A 52 2.92 4.73 -18.44
CA GLY A 52 4.22 4.06 -18.32
C GLY A 52 4.09 2.54 -18.30
N HIS A 53 3.10 1.99 -17.58
CA HIS A 53 2.84 0.56 -17.53
C HIS A 53 2.41 0.00 -18.89
N VAL A 54 1.60 0.73 -19.65
CA VAL A 54 1.27 0.35 -21.03
C VAL A 54 2.53 0.32 -21.92
N GLN A 55 3.47 1.26 -21.75
CA GLN A 55 4.74 1.23 -22.48
C GLN A 55 5.58 -0.01 -22.11
N VAL A 56 5.54 -0.46 -20.85
CA VAL A 56 6.20 -1.71 -20.43
C VAL A 56 5.49 -2.92 -21.04
N PHE A 57 4.16 -2.95 -21.05
CA PHE A 57 3.38 -4.00 -21.72
C PHE A 57 3.75 -4.12 -23.21
N ASN A 58 3.93 -3.00 -23.90
CA ASN A 58 4.26 -2.93 -25.33
C ASN A 58 5.70 -3.37 -25.66
N GLN A 59 6.54 -3.65 -24.63
CA GLN A 59 7.87 -4.23 -24.85
C GLN A 59 7.77 -5.70 -25.23
N GLY A 60 7.82 -5.98 -26.51
CA GLY A 60 7.69 -7.32 -27.08
C GLY A 60 6.23 -7.77 -27.25
N LEU A 61 6.04 -8.69 -28.17
CA LEU A 61 4.75 -9.27 -28.49
C LEU A 61 4.25 -10.13 -27.34
N LYS A 62 2.98 -9.93 -26.95
CA LYS A 62 2.30 -10.74 -25.95
C LYS A 62 1.32 -11.69 -26.62
N SER A 63 1.09 -12.84 -26.02
CA SER A 63 0.06 -13.79 -26.42
C SER A 63 -1.01 -13.92 -25.33
N TYR A 64 -2.15 -14.49 -25.67
CA TYR A 64 -3.21 -14.78 -24.70
C TYR A 64 -2.74 -15.63 -23.50
N ARG A 65 -1.65 -16.41 -23.68
CA ARG A 65 -1.05 -17.23 -22.62
C ARG A 65 -0.25 -16.43 -21.60
N ASP A 66 0.14 -15.20 -21.97
CA ASP A 66 0.86 -14.29 -21.08
C ASP A 66 -0.12 -13.49 -20.20
N LEU A 67 -1.43 -13.58 -20.48
CA LEU A 67 -2.48 -12.91 -19.76
C LEU A 67 -3.16 -13.83 -18.72
N PRO A 68 -3.55 -13.32 -17.53
CA PRO A 68 -3.44 -11.93 -17.11
C PRO A 68 -2.00 -11.55 -16.74
N LEU A 69 -1.53 -10.41 -17.25
CA LEU A 69 -0.23 -9.84 -16.89
C LEU A 69 -0.44 -8.73 -15.83
N ARG A 70 0.15 -8.91 -14.65
CA ARG A 70 -0.01 -7.98 -13.51
C ARG A 70 1.31 -7.25 -13.27
N LEU A 71 1.35 -5.95 -13.60
CA LEU A 71 2.50 -5.07 -13.39
C LEU A 71 2.25 -4.17 -12.18
N ALA A 72 3.18 -4.09 -11.24
CA ALA A 72 3.05 -3.31 -10.02
C ALA A 72 4.25 -2.38 -9.80
N GLU A 73 3.99 -1.18 -9.29
CA GLU A 73 5.00 -0.17 -8.98
C GLU A 73 4.63 0.56 -7.67
N PHE A 74 5.61 0.73 -6.77
CA PHE A 74 5.53 1.82 -5.80
C PHE A 74 5.93 3.11 -6.52
N GLY A 75 4.95 3.70 -7.21
CA GLY A 75 5.16 4.81 -8.13
C GLY A 75 5.11 6.16 -7.43
N SER A 76 6.19 6.94 -7.54
CA SER A 76 6.19 8.34 -7.09
C SER A 76 5.43 9.20 -8.09
N CYS A 77 4.29 9.73 -7.68
CA CYS A 77 3.41 10.57 -8.48
C CYS A 77 3.33 11.99 -7.91
N HIS A 78 3.12 12.97 -8.78
CA HIS A 78 3.00 14.37 -8.38
C HIS A 78 1.76 14.99 -9.03
N ARG A 79 0.91 15.61 -8.20
CA ARG A 79 -0.29 16.31 -8.64
C ARG A 79 -0.28 17.74 -8.15
N ASN A 80 -0.59 18.68 -9.04
CA ASN A 80 -0.66 20.11 -8.72
C ASN A 80 -1.98 20.41 -7.98
N GLU A 81 -2.12 19.83 -6.79
CA GLU A 81 -3.27 20.09 -5.92
C GLU A 81 -3.29 21.56 -5.50
N PRO A 82 -4.44 22.25 -5.49
CA PRO A 82 -4.54 23.60 -4.98
C PRO A 82 -4.16 23.65 -3.50
N SER A 83 -3.53 24.74 -3.06
CA SER A 83 -3.02 24.89 -1.69
C SER A 83 -4.10 24.69 -0.62
N GLY A 84 -5.32 25.15 -0.88
CA GLY A 84 -6.46 24.99 0.04
C GLY A 84 -6.98 23.55 0.18
N ALA A 85 -6.57 22.63 -0.71
CA ALA A 85 -6.97 21.23 -0.62
C ALA A 85 -5.95 20.35 0.14
N LEU A 86 -4.77 20.90 0.45
CA LEU A 86 -3.73 20.15 1.16
C LEU A 86 -4.11 19.87 2.60
N HIS A 87 -3.85 18.65 3.08
CA HIS A 87 -4.27 18.24 4.42
C HIS A 87 -3.30 17.22 5.05
N GLY A 88 -2.25 17.68 5.73
CA GLY A 88 -1.26 16.81 6.37
C GLY A 88 -0.75 15.74 5.43
N LEU A 89 -0.73 14.48 5.89
CA LEU A 89 -0.42 13.31 5.06
C LEU A 89 -1.59 12.84 4.19
N MET A 90 -2.81 13.30 4.47
CA MET A 90 -4.02 12.81 3.82
C MET A 90 -4.15 13.30 2.37
N ARG A 91 -3.67 14.53 2.07
CA ARG A 91 -3.66 15.08 0.72
C ARG A 91 -2.44 15.95 0.49
N VAL A 92 -1.53 15.45 -0.33
CA VAL A 92 -0.21 16.02 -0.62
C VAL A 92 -0.01 16.16 -2.13
N ARG A 93 0.96 16.96 -2.56
CA ARG A 93 1.29 17.13 -3.98
C ARG A 93 2.23 16.04 -4.52
N GLY A 94 3.14 15.52 -3.69
CA GLY A 94 4.02 14.42 -4.01
C GLY A 94 3.71 13.22 -3.14
N PHE A 95 3.44 12.06 -3.71
CA PHE A 95 3.06 10.86 -2.98
C PHE A 95 3.54 9.59 -3.69
N THR A 96 3.65 8.52 -2.94
CA THR A 96 3.95 7.19 -3.47
C THR A 96 2.67 6.36 -3.48
N GLN A 97 2.31 5.83 -4.63
CA GLN A 97 1.13 4.97 -4.80
C GLN A 97 1.55 3.51 -4.95
N ASP A 98 0.83 2.59 -4.28
CA ASP A 98 0.95 1.14 -4.51
C ASP A 98 0.16 0.73 -5.75
N ASP A 99 0.57 1.26 -6.86
CA ASP A 99 -0.16 1.18 -8.12
C ASP A 99 0.14 -0.12 -8.86
N ALA A 100 -0.87 -0.71 -9.48
CA ALA A 100 -0.67 -1.80 -10.42
C ALA A 100 -1.72 -1.79 -11.52
N HIS A 101 -1.33 -2.38 -12.63
CA HIS A 101 -2.17 -2.51 -13.81
C HIS A 101 -2.18 -3.96 -14.26
N ILE A 102 -3.39 -4.48 -14.43
CA ILE A 102 -3.63 -5.85 -14.87
C ILE A 102 -4.12 -5.80 -16.30
N PHE A 103 -3.37 -6.40 -17.20
CA PHE A 103 -3.77 -6.57 -18.59
C PHE A 103 -4.37 -7.96 -18.74
N CYS A 104 -5.63 -8.03 -19.17
CA CYS A 104 -6.36 -9.29 -19.25
C CYS A 104 -7.31 -9.33 -20.46
N THR A 105 -7.85 -10.51 -20.75
CA THR A 105 -8.94 -10.65 -21.70
C THR A 105 -10.27 -10.28 -21.03
N SER A 106 -11.32 -9.98 -21.82
CA SER A 106 -12.66 -9.72 -21.27
C SER A 106 -13.19 -10.88 -20.42
N ALA A 107 -12.88 -12.11 -20.78
CA ALA A 107 -13.30 -13.30 -20.03
C ALA A 107 -12.62 -13.41 -18.63
N GLN A 108 -11.46 -12.78 -18.45
CA GLN A 108 -10.71 -12.82 -17.19
C GLN A 108 -11.08 -11.72 -16.20
N ILE A 109 -11.87 -10.72 -16.61
CA ILE A 109 -12.19 -9.54 -15.79
C ILE A 109 -12.76 -9.95 -14.42
N GLN A 110 -13.77 -10.78 -14.40
CA GLN A 110 -14.45 -11.15 -13.16
C GLN A 110 -13.51 -11.84 -12.16
N ASP A 111 -12.69 -12.77 -12.63
CA ASP A 111 -11.76 -13.51 -11.79
C ASP A 111 -10.66 -12.58 -11.23
N GLU A 112 -10.18 -11.63 -12.04
CA GLU A 112 -9.19 -10.65 -11.60
C GLU A 112 -9.77 -9.67 -10.56
N VAL A 113 -11.01 -9.22 -10.73
CA VAL A 113 -11.70 -8.37 -9.77
C VAL A 113 -11.90 -9.11 -8.44
N VAL A 114 -12.36 -10.35 -8.48
CA VAL A 114 -12.53 -11.18 -7.27
C VAL A 114 -11.19 -11.40 -6.56
N SER A 115 -10.15 -11.76 -7.29
CA SER A 115 -8.80 -11.96 -6.75
C SER A 115 -8.24 -10.69 -6.10
N PHE A 116 -8.48 -9.53 -6.71
CA PHE A 116 -8.10 -8.24 -6.15
C PHE A 116 -8.84 -7.94 -4.84
N ILE A 117 -10.16 -8.17 -4.80
CA ILE A 117 -10.96 -7.95 -3.59
C ILE A 117 -10.46 -8.83 -2.44
N ASP A 118 -10.14 -10.11 -2.70
CA ASP A 118 -9.58 -11.01 -1.70
C ASP A 118 -8.24 -10.51 -1.15
N LEU A 119 -7.37 -10.08 -2.04
CA LEU A 119 -6.07 -9.53 -1.65
C LEU A 119 -6.23 -8.26 -0.82
N LEU A 120 -7.11 -7.32 -1.23
CA LEU A 120 -7.37 -6.08 -0.51
C LEU A 120 -7.93 -6.36 0.89
N GLN A 121 -8.92 -7.24 1.01
CA GLN A 121 -9.52 -7.60 2.30
C GLN A 121 -8.48 -8.22 3.23
N LYS A 122 -7.64 -9.12 2.71
CA LYS A 122 -6.54 -9.72 3.47
C LYS A 122 -5.58 -8.66 3.98
N VAL A 123 -5.14 -7.76 3.11
CA VAL A 123 -4.21 -6.66 3.46
C VAL A 123 -4.82 -5.77 4.54
N TYR A 124 -6.06 -5.31 4.36
CA TYR A 124 -6.69 -4.43 5.35
C TYR A 124 -6.89 -5.13 6.71
N THR A 125 -7.22 -6.42 6.70
CA THR A 125 -7.31 -7.22 7.93
C THR A 125 -5.94 -7.32 8.62
N ASP A 126 -4.87 -7.59 7.87
CA ASP A 126 -3.50 -7.64 8.38
C ASP A 126 -3.09 -6.31 9.05
N PHE A 127 -3.54 -5.16 8.51
CA PHE A 127 -3.31 -3.83 9.10
C PHE A 127 -4.27 -3.46 10.24
N GLY A 128 -5.26 -4.30 10.54
CA GLY A 128 -6.20 -4.11 11.66
C GLY A 128 -7.44 -3.28 11.34
N PHE A 129 -7.73 -3.04 10.06
CA PHE A 129 -8.96 -2.36 9.64
C PHE A 129 -10.13 -3.35 9.60
N LYS A 130 -11.20 -3.03 10.36
CA LYS A 130 -12.40 -3.87 10.48
C LYS A 130 -13.55 -3.39 9.60
N GLU A 131 -13.62 -2.10 9.35
CA GLU A 131 -14.69 -1.47 8.57
C GLU A 131 -14.14 -0.90 7.26
N ILE A 132 -14.68 -1.37 6.15
CA ILE A 132 -14.36 -0.92 4.81
C ILE A 132 -15.66 -0.49 4.16
N LEU A 133 -15.74 0.77 3.72
CA LEU A 133 -16.87 1.25 2.92
C LEU A 133 -16.58 1.00 1.44
N VAL A 134 -17.45 0.24 0.78
CA VAL A 134 -17.32 -0.11 -0.63
C VAL A 134 -18.37 0.61 -1.46
N LYS A 135 -17.94 1.23 -2.55
CA LYS A 135 -18.83 1.94 -3.48
C LYS A 135 -18.52 1.57 -4.92
N LEU A 136 -19.54 1.36 -5.71
CA LEU A 136 -19.47 1.19 -7.17
C LEU A 136 -19.88 2.50 -7.84
N SER A 137 -18.95 3.12 -8.56
CA SER A 137 -19.20 4.34 -9.33
C SER A 137 -19.39 4.00 -10.79
N THR A 138 -20.54 4.39 -11.34
CA THR A 138 -20.95 4.08 -12.71
C THR A 138 -20.67 5.23 -13.68
N ARG A 139 -21.03 5.05 -14.93
CA ARG A 139 -20.75 5.94 -16.06
C ARG A 139 -21.11 7.40 -15.82
N PRO A 140 -20.18 8.36 -16.03
CA PRO A 140 -20.49 9.79 -16.02
C PRO A 140 -21.13 10.25 -17.34
N GLN A 141 -21.66 11.48 -17.36
CA GLN A 141 -22.21 12.08 -18.58
C GLN A 141 -21.16 12.20 -19.69
N MET A 142 -19.98 12.72 -19.35
CA MET A 142 -18.85 12.81 -20.28
C MET A 142 -17.97 11.59 -20.13
N ARG A 143 -17.95 10.74 -21.14
CA ARG A 143 -17.21 9.47 -21.13
C ARG A 143 -16.72 9.08 -22.53
N VAL A 144 -15.75 8.21 -22.58
CA VAL A 144 -15.29 7.55 -23.81
C VAL A 144 -15.80 6.10 -23.84
N GLY A 145 -15.81 5.49 -25.02
CA GLY A 145 -16.31 4.13 -25.21
C GLY A 145 -17.80 4.05 -25.58
N THR A 146 -18.25 2.86 -25.89
CA THR A 146 -19.64 2.56 -26.32
C THR A 146 -20.51 2.21 -25.12
N GLU A 147 -21.83 2.37 -25.24
CA GLU A 147 -22.79 1.96 -24.21
C GLU A 147 -22.61 0.48 -23.85
N LYS A 148 -22.43 -0.38 -24.85
CA LYS A 148 -22.19 -1.80 -24.64
C LYS A 148 -20.97 -2.09 -23.76
N GLN A 149 -19.84 -1.41 -24.01
CA GLN A 149 -18.65 -1.57 -23.18
C GLN A 149 -18.91 -1.15 -21.72
N TRP A 150 -19.65 -0.07 -21.52
CA TRP A 150 -20.02 0.39 -20.19
C TRP A 150 -20.97 -0.59 -19.49
N ASP A 151 -21.97 -1.13 -20.19
CA ASP A 151 -22.90 -2.13 -19.65
C ASP A 151 -22.12 -3.39 -19.22
N GLU A 152 -21.22 -3.88 -20.05
CA GLU A 152 -20.37 -5.04 -19.75
C GLU A 152 -19.46 -4.78 -18.56
N ALA A 153 -18.83 -3.59 -18.49
CA ALA A 153 -17.91 -3.22 -17.42
C ALA A 153 -18.62 -3.08 -16.07
N GLU A 154 -19.72 -2.32 -16.03
CA GLU A 154 -20.50 -2.12 -14.79
C GLU A 154 -21.06 -3.44 -14.28
N ASN A 155 -21.63 -4.27 -15.16
CA ASN A 155 -22.13 -5.59 -14.80
C ASN A 155 -21.02 -6.52 -14.26
N ALA A 156 -19.82 -6.50 -14.86
CA ALA A 156 -18.72 -7.32 -14.38
C ALA A 156 -18.28 -6.93 -12.95
N LEU A 157 -18.21 -5.63 -12.66
CA LEU A 157 -17.86 -5.14 -11.32
C LEU A 157 -18.97 -5.45 -10.30
N GLU A 158 -20.24 -5.26 -10.67
CA GLU A 158 -21.39 -5.58 -9.82
C GLU A 158 -21.45 -7.08 -9.49
N LEU A 159 -21.29 -7.95 -10.49
CA LEU A 159 -21.28 -9.39 -10.30
C LEU A 159 -20.15 -9.83 -9.35
N ALA A 160 -18.97 -9.24 -9.47
CA ALA A 160 -17.87 -9.55 -8.58
C ALA A 160 -18.15 -9.13 -7.13
N LEU A 161 -18.72 -7.94 -6.91
CA LEU A 161 -19.11 -7.46 -5.58
C LEU A 161 -20.19 -8.36 -4.96
N ASN A 162 -21.20 -8.75 -5.74
CA ASN A 162 -22.27 -9.64 -5.30
C ASN A 162 -21.76 -11.06 -5.02
N HIS A 163 -20.84 -11.58 -5.86
CA HIS A 163 -20.18 -12.87 -5.63
C HIS A 163 -19.44 -12.89 -4.29
N LYS A 164 -18.74 -11.79 -3.96
CA LYS A 164 -18.06 -11.62 -2.68
C LYS A 164 -18.98 -11.29 -1.51
N LYS A 165 -20.29 -11.12 -1.74
CA LYS A 165 -21.31 -10.77 -0.72
C LYS A 165 -20.92 -9.52 0.08
N LEU A 166 -20.26 -8.56 -0.58
CA LEU A 166 -19.91 -7.31 0.05
C LEU A 166 -21.14 -6.42 0.24
N ASN A 167 -21.18 -5.66 1.32
CA ASN A 167 -22.12 -4.56 1.46
C ASN A 167 -21.54 -3.35 0.72
N TRP A 168 -22.16 -2.94 -0.38
CA TRP A 168 -21.70 -1.85 -1.22
C TRP A 168 -22.81 -0.87 -1.57
N GLY A 169 -22.45 0.37 -1.83
CA GLY A 169 -23.35 1.43 -2.28
C GLY A 169 -23.09 1.82 -3.72
N LEU A 170 -24.11 2.29 -4.42
CA LEU A 170 -23.99 2.82 -5.77
C LEU A 170 -23.73 4.33 -5.74
N GLU A 171 -22.74 4.78 -6.52
CA GLU A 171 -22.49 6.20 -6.84
C GLU A 171 -22.69 6.42 -8.35
N ALA A 172 -23.91 6.74 -8.73
CA ALA A 172 -24.25 6.94 -10.13
C ALA A 172 -23.58 8.20 -10.71
N GLY A 173 -22.87 8.04 -11.83
CA GLY A 173 -22.23 9.14 -12.53
C GLY A 173 -20.84 9.54 -12.02
N GLU A 174 -20.31 8.86 -11.00
CA GLU A 174 -19.01 9.22 -10.37
C GLU A 174 -17.85 8.34 -10.87
N GLY A 175 -18.05 7.55 -11.90
CA GLY A 175 -17.02 6.77 -12.56
C GLY A 175 -15.98 7.66 -13.24
N ALA A 176 -14.82 7.09 -13.60
CA ALA A 176 -13.86 7.78 -14.42
C ALA A 176 -14.39 7.94 -15.85
N PHE A 177 -13.89 8.93 -16.60
CA PHE A 177 -14.32 9.14 -17.99
C PHE A 177 -14.05 7.94 -18.91
N TYR A 178 -13.14 7.05 -18.53
CA TYR A 178 -12.72 5.87 -19.29
C TYR A 178 -13.27 4.54 -18.76
N GLY A 179 -13.91 4.51 -17.59
CA GLY A 179 -14.50 3.29 -17.05
C GLY A 179 -15.10 3.40 -15.65
N PRO A 180 -15.94 2.44 -15.26
CA PRO A 180 -16.49 2.35 -13.92
C PRO A 180 -15.42 1.93 -12.91
N LYS A 181 -15.67 2.22 -11.63
CA LYS A 181 -14.72 1.91 -10.56
C LYS A 181 -15.39 1.41 -9.30
N ILE A 182 -14.64 0.60 -8.55
CA ILE A 182 -14.95 0.25 -7.17
C ILE A 182 -13.98 1.01 -6.27
N ASP A 183 -14.50 1.77 -5.33
CA ASP A 183 -13.72 2.49 -4.33
C ASP A 183 -13.87 1.85 -2.95
N PHE A 184 -12.73 1.69 -2.26
CA PHE A 184 -12.65 1.17 -0.90
C PHE A 184 -12.15 2.27 0.01
N SER A 185 -13.02 2.72 0.93
CA SER A 185 -12.72 3.83 1.83
C SER A 185 -12.56 3.35 3.27
N LEU A 186 -11.59 3.95 3.96
CA LEU A 186 -11.31 3.76 5.37
C LEU A 186 -11.73 5.02 6.16
N LYS A 187 -12.10 4.83 7.42
CA LYS A 187 -12.39 5.95 8.34
C LYS A 187 -11.13 6.36 9.08
N ASP A 188 -10.95 7.67 9.24
CA ASP A 188 -9.97 8.22 10.19
C ASP A 188 -10.52 8.23 11.63
N SER A 189 -9.70 8.70 12.57
CA SER A 189 -10.04 8.70 14.01
C SER A 189 -11.26 9.56 14.39
N ILE A 190 -11.66 10.48 13.54
CA ILE A 190 -12.83 11.34 13.72
C ILE A 190 -14.00 10.99 12.78
N GLY A 191 -13.91 9.85 12.10
CA GLY A 191 -14.98 9.30 11.26
C GLY A 191 -15.04 9.82 9.83
N ARG A 192 -14.08 10.63 9.36
CA ARG A 192 -14.02 11.05 7.97
C ARG A 192 -13.61 9.89 7.08
N LEU A 193 -14.24 9.81 5.91
CA LEU A 193 -13.97 8.77 4.93
C LEU A 193 -12.85 9.19 3.97
N TRP A 194 -11.88 8.31 3.80
CA TRP A 194 -10.77 8.50 2.86
C TRP A 194 -10.68 7.30 1.93
N GLN A 195 -10.82 7.58 0.63
CA GLN A 195 -10.56 6.58 -0.39
C GLN A 195 -9.09 6.17 -0.33
N CYS A 196 -8.86 4.86 -0.18
CA CYS A 196 -7.54 4.23 -0.20
C CYS A 196 -7.46 3.22 -1.34
N GLY A 197 -8.20 2.13 -1.26
CA GLY A 197 -8.27 1.15 -2.32
C GLY A 197 -9.15 1.60 -3.48
N THR A 198 -8.78 1.20 -4.69
CA THR A 198 -9.60 1.41 -5.89
C THR A 198 -9.30 0.32 -6.91
N LEU A 199 -10.32 -0.03 -7.69
CA LEU A 199 -10.20 -0.81 -8.91
C LEU A 199 -11.01 -0.11 -9.99
N GLN A 200 -10.38 0.16 -11.13
CA GLN A 200 -11.01 0.85 -12.27
C GLN A 200 -10.82 0.00 -13.52
N LEU A 201 -11.86 -0.16 -14.28
CA LEU A 201 -11.82 -0.91 -15.53
C LEU A 201 -11.68 0.05 -16.69
N ASP A 202 -10.75 -0.22 -17.60
CA ASP A 202 -10.41 0.67 -18.70
C ASP A 202 -10.29 -0.12 -20.02
N PHE A 203 -11.12 0.22 -20.98
CA PHE A 203 -11.08 -0.30 -22.36
C PHE A 203 -10.38 0.65 -23.34
N SER A 204 -10.09 1.87 -22.93
CA SER A 204 -9.67 2.97 -23.81
C SER A 204 -8.16 3.14 -23.88
N MET A 205 -7.48 3.19 -22.75
CA MET A 205 -6.04 3.50 -22.71
C MET A 205 -5.17 2.48 -23.43
N PRO A 206 -5.42 1.15 -23.30
CA PRO A 206 -4.66 0.16 -24.07
C PRO A 206 -4.73 0.43 -25.57
N GLU A 207 -5.93 0.67 -26.11
CA GLU A 207 -6.14 1.00 -27.53
C GLU A 207 -5.40 2.27 -27.95
N ARG A 208 -5.57 3.36 -27.20
CA ARG A 208 -4.96 4.67 -27.47
C ARG A 208 -3.43 4.62 -27.48
N LEU A 209 -2.85 3.74 -26.68
CA LEU A 209 -1.39 3.56 -26.59
C LEU A 209 -0.87 2.38 -27.42
N GLY A 210 -1.73 1.72 -28.20
CA GLY A 210 -1.38 0.64 -29.11
C GLY A 210 -0.96 -0.65 -28.41
N ALA A 211 -1.59 -0.98 -27.29
CA ALA A 211 -1.38 -2.26 -26.64
C ALA A 211 -2.17 -3.36 -27.33
N GLU A 212 -1.48 -4.43 -27.74
CA GLU A 212 -2.07 -5.57 -28.44
C GLU A 212 -1.50 -6.87 -27.93
N PHE A 213 -2.28 -7.94 -28.01
CA PHE A 213 -1.85 -9.32 -27.80
C PHE A 213 -2.36 -10.23 -28.92
N VAL A 214 -1.70 -11.36 -29.11
CA VAL A 214 -2.13 -12.38 -30.07
C VAL A 214 -3.08 -13.33 -29.37
N ALA A 215 -4.31 -13.40 -29.86
CA ALA A 215 -5.35 -14.30 -29.36
C ALA A 215 -5.11 -15.74 -29.83
N GLU A 216 -5.94 -16.67 -29.34
CA GLU A 216 -5.83 -18.10 -29.66
C GLU A 216 -6.00 -18.40 -31.16
N ASP A 217 -6.83 -17.61 -31.84
CA ASP A 217 -7.06 -17.68 -33.29
C ASP A 217 -6.00 -16.94 -34.13
N ASN A 218 -4.90 -16.53 -33.53
CA ASN A 218 -3.83 -15.71 -34.08
C ASN A 218 -4.26 -14.28 -34.49
N SER A 219 -5.45 -13.83 -34.19
CA SER A 219 -5.85 -12.43 -34.38
C SER A 219 -5.16 -11.52 -33.37
N ARG A 220 -5.01 -10.24 -33.71
CA ARG A 220 -4.56 -9.22 -32.77
C ARG A 220 -5.76 -8.62 -32.06
N GLN A 221 -5.69 -8.60 -30.75
CA GLN A 221 -6.73 -8.06 -29.89
C GLN A 221 -6.16 -7.05 -28.90
N ILE A 222 -6.99 -6.12 -28.44
CA ILE A 222 -6.67 -5.12 -27.44
C ILE A 222 -7.00 -5.70 -26.06
N PRO A 223 -6.06 -5.72 -25.09
CA PRO A 223 -6.35 -6.18 -23.75
C PRO A 223 -7.26 -5.18 -23.01
N VAL A 224 -8.05 -5.69 -22.07
CA VAL A 224 -8.67 -4.88 -21.03
C VAL A 224 -7.63 -4.55 -19.98
N MET A 225 -7.68 -3.34 -19.43
CA MET A 225 -6.77 -2.89 -18.38
C MET A 225 -7.56 -2.63 -17.08
N LEU A 226 -7.11 -3.22 -16.00
CA LEU A 226 -7.61 -2.92 -14.67
C LEU A 226 -6.56 -2.10 -13.94
N HIS A 227 -6.90 -0.87 -13.57
CA HIS A 227 -6.10 -0.03 -12.68
C HIS A 227 -6.47 -0.39 -11.25
N ARG A 228 -5.48 -0.66 -10.40
CA ARG A 228 -5.78 -0.95 -9.01
C ARG A 228 -4.74 -0.37 -8.04
N ALA A 229 -5.21 0.09 -6.90
CA ALA A 229 -4.41 0.37 -5.73
C ALA A 229 -5.08 -0.29 -4.50
N ILE A 230 -4.31 -0.81 -3.57
CA ILE A 230 -4.81 -1.35 -2.30
C ILE A 230 -4.72 -0.28 -1.22
N LEU A 231 -3.52 0.30 -1.04
CA LEU A 231 -3.26 1.32 -0.02
C LEU A 231 -3.57 2.73 -0.54
N GLY A 232 -3.52 2.92 -1.86
CA GLY A 232 -3.59 4.22 -2.50
C GLY A 232 -2.30 5.01 -2.30
N SER A 233 -2.38 6.27 -1.86
CA SER A 233 -1.22 7.01 -1.40
C SER A 233 -0.70 6.41 -0.09
N LEU A 234 0.58 6.02 -0.05
CA LEU A 234 1.22 5.51 1.17
C LEU A 234 1.18 6.55 2.29
N GLU A 235 1.34 7.83 1.97
CA GLU A 235 1.29 8.93 2.92
C GLU A 235 -0.07 8.98 3.62
N ARG A 236 -1.16 8.94 2.84
CA ARG A 236 -2.53 8.91 3.38
C ARG A 236 -2.77 7.66 4.20
N PHE A 237 -2.41 6.50 3.69
CA PHE A 237 -2.61 5.23 4.36
C PHE A 237 -1.85 5.16 5.70
N ILE A 238 -0.60 5.63 5.72
CA ILE A 238 0.22 5.72 6.95
C ILE A 238 -0.44 6.67 7.96
N GLY A 239 -0.95 7.82 7.51
CA GLY A 239 -1.67 8.76 8.38
C GLY A 239 -2.87 8.10 9.04
N ILE A 240 -3.74 7.45 8.26
CA ILE A 240 -4.93 6.72 8.76
C ILE A 240 -4.51 5.58 9.69
N LEU A 241 -3.47 4.83 9.34
CA LEU A 241 -2.95 3.72 10.12
C LEU A 241 -2.47 4.17 11.51
N ILE A 242 -1.71 5.26 11.57
CA ILE A 242 -1.24 5.84 12.84
C ILE A 242 -2.44 6.26 13.70
N GLU A 243 -3.46 6.89 13.12
CA GLU A 243 -4.67 7.28 13.83
C GLU A 243 -5.47 6.07 14.30
N ASN A 244 -5.67 5.07 13.44
CA ASN A 244 -6.41 3.83 13.78
C ASN A 244 -5.82 3.10 14.97
N HIS A 245 -4.49 3.06 15.09
CA HIS A 245 -3.78 2.46 16.21
C HIS A 245 -3.48 3.44 17.35
N ALA A 246 -3.93 4.68 17.26
CA ALA A 246 -3.55 5.76 18.19
C ALA A 246 -2.03 5.84 18.42
N GLY A 247 -1.23 5.56 17.40
CA GLY A 247 0.24 5.47 17.43
C GLY A 247 0.80 4.21 18.10
N ALA A 248 -0.03 3.34 18.67
CA ALA A 248 0.38 2.07 19.29
C ALA A 248 0.40 0.95 18.24
N LEU A 249 1.25 1.07 17.24
CA LEU A 249 1.35 0.11 16.14
C LEU A 249 1.62 -1.32 16.64
N PRO A 250 1.07 -2.36 15.98
CA PRO A 250 1.41 -3.74 16.26
C PRO A 250 2.90 -4.00 16.01
N LEU A 251 3.44 -5.04 16.62
CA LEU A 251 4.88 -5.33 16.61
C LEU A 251 5.49 -5.34 15.21
N TRP A 252 4.83 -5.99 14.26
CA TRP A 252 5.34 -6.13 12.89
C TRP A 252 5.41 -4.79 12.12
N LEU A 253 4.61 -3.77 12.51
CA LEU A 253 4.59 -2.42 11.93
C LEU A 253 5.45 -1.42 12.68
N SER A 254 5.76 -1.67 13.96
CA SER A 254 6.47 -0.71 14.78
C SER A 254 7.87 -0.39 14.24
N PRO A 255 8.25 0.89 14.06
CA PRO A 255 9.58 1.29 13.59
C PRO A 255 10.71 0.73 14.48
N TYR A 256 10.51 0.80 15.80
CA TYR A 256 11.29 0.08 16.79
C TYR A 256 10.38 -0.91 17.49
N GLN A 257 10.79 -2.18 17.48
CA GLN A 257 10.04 -3.29 18.06
C GLN A 257 10.40 -3.51 19.52
N VAL A 258 11.66 -3.25 19.84
CA VAL A 258 12.26 -3.49 21.14
C VAL A 258 13.19 -2.34 21.52
N VAL A 259 13.24 -1.99 22.79
CA VAL A 259 14.31 -1.20 23.37
C VAL A 259 14.98 -2.00 24.50
N VAL A 260 16.31 -1.99 24.53
CA VAL A 260 17.11 -2.61 25.60
C VAL A 260 17.57 -1.53 26.57
N LEU A 261 17.27 -1.73 27.85
CA LEU A 261 17.53 -0.78 28.94
C LEU A 261 18.50 -1.40 29.95
N ASN A 262 19.66 -0.81 30.17
CA ASN A 262 20.53 -1.17 31.28
C ASN A 262 20.11 -0.44 32.56
N ILE A 263 20.22 -1.12 33.71
CA ILE A 263 19.95 -0.51 35.02
C ILE A 263 21.08 0.40 35.46
N SER A 264 22.35 0.02 35.17
CA SER A 264 23.52 0.84 35.42
C SER A 264 24.59 0.61 34.34
N GLU A 265 25.62 1.43 34.31
CA GLU A 265 26.76 1.31 33.37
C GLU A 265 27.44 -0.06 33.40
N LYS A 266 27.41 -0.75 34.55
CA LYS A 266 28.02 -2.08 34.71
C LYS A 266 27.39 -3.15 33.79
N GLN A 267 26.16 -2.95 33.34
CA GLN A 267 25.44 -3.87 32.44
C GLN A 267 25.49 -3.44 30.97
N GLU A 268 26.19 -2.35 30.66
CA GLU A 268 26.25 -1.78 29.31
C GLU A 268 26.71 -2.78 28.25
N ASN A 269 27.77 -3.52 28.55
CA ASN A 269 28.32 -4.50 27.61
C ASN A 269 27.32 -5.60 27.29
N TYR A 270 26.64 -6.15 28.28
CA TYR A 270 25.64 -7.18 28.07
C TYR A 270 24.39 -6.63 27.36
N ALA A 271 23.98 -5.40 27.66
CA ALA A 271 22.89 -4.75 26.93
C ALA A 271 23.22 -4.55 25.44
N LYS A 272 24.49 -4.23 25.10
CA LYS A 272 24.96 -4.18 23.72
C LYS A 272 24.93 -5.57 23.07
N GLU A 273 25.43 -6.61 23.74
CA GLU A 273 25.39 -8.01 23.27
C GLU A 273 23.94 -8.41 22.90
N VAL A 274 22.99 -8.19 23.83
CA VAL A 274 21.56 -8.46 23.63
C VAL A 274 21.01 -7.69 22.41
N THR A 275 21.35 -6.40 22.31
CA THR A 275 20.91 -5.55 21.20
C THR A 275 21.41 -6.06 19.86
N ASP A 276 22.68 -6.45 19.79
CA ASP A 276 23.31 -6.93 18.56
C ASP A 276 22.78 -8.30 18.14
N GLU A 277 22.44 -9.16 19.09
CA GLU A 277 21.83 -10.47 18.81
C GLU A 277 20.41 -10.31 18.26
N LEU A 278 19.60 -9.41 18.84
CA LEU A 278 18.27 -9.07 18.33
C LEU A 278 18.36 -8.46 16.91
N LYS A 279 19.31 -7.55 16.66
CA LYS A 279 19.53 -6.99 15.30
C LYS A 279 19.89 -8.06 14.28
N ARG A 280 20.83 -8.95 14.62
CA ARG A 280 21.23 -10.07 13.76
C ARG A 280 20.07 -11.00 13.44
N SER A 281 19.12 -11.10 14.36
CA SER A 281 17.87 -11.88 14.18
C SER A 281 16.79 -11.18 13.36
N GLY A 282 17.06 -9.94 12.87
CA GLY A 282 16.12 -9.16 12.06
C GLY A 282 15.11 -8.34 12.87
N ILE A 283 15.30 -8.19 14.18
CA ILE A 283 14.42 -7.38 15.05
C ILE A 283 14.89 -5.92 15.00
N ARG A 284 13.96 -4.99 14.81
CA ARG A 284 14.21 -3.55 14.86
C ARG A 284 14.33 -3.09 16.32
N VAL A 285 15.56 -2.97 16.79
CA VAL A 285 15.90 -2.71 18.19
C VAL A 285 16.90 -1.59 18.33
N HIS A 286 16.80 -0.83 19.41
CA HIS A 286 17.85 0.08 19.88
C HIS A 286 18.12 -0.12 21.37
N ALA A 287 19.26 0.39 21.85
CA ALA A 287 19.61 0.37 23.26
C ALA A 287 19.56 1.79 23.83
N ASP A 288 18.93 1.94 24.98
CA ASP A 288 19.02 3.17 25.78
C ASP A 288 19.99 2.94 26.96
N LEU A 289 21.24 3.30 26.72
CA LEU A 289 22.36 3.11 27.65
C LEU A 289 22.66 4.37 28.48
N ARG A 290 21.80 5.38 28.42
CA ARG A 290 21.95 6.62 29.19
C ARG A 290 22.06 6.33 30.69
N ASN A 291 22.86 7.11 31.41
CA ASN A 291 22.96 7.03 32.86
C ASN A 291 21.75 7.73 33.51
N GLU A 292 20.57 7.09 33.38
CA GLU A 292 19.30 7.55 33.91
C GLU A 292 18.64 6.46 34.74
N LYS A 293 17.78 6.85 35.68
CA LYS A 293 17.03 5.89 36.51
C LYS A 293 16.11 5.02 35.65
N ILE A 294 16.12 3.72 35.87
CA ILE A 294 15.33 2.77 35.09
C ILE A 294 13.82 3.11 35.02
N PRO A 295 13.15 3.59 36.09
CA PRO A 295 11.73 4.00 35.98
C PRO A 295 11.52 5.17 35.00
N TYR A 296 12.49 6.07 34.88
CA TYR A 296 12.45 7.18 33.94
C TYR A 296 12.53 6.67 32.49
N LYS A 297 13.53 5.81 32.21
CA LYS A 297 13.66 5.18 30.87
C LYS A 297 12.39 4.41 30.48
N ILE A 298 11.87 3.57 31.38
CA ILE A 298 10.64 2.81 31.16
C ILE A 298 9.48 3.74 30.79
N ARG A 299 9.30 4.82 31.56
CA ARG A 299 8.21 5.79 31.30
C ARG A 299 8.37 6.46 29.95
N GLU A 300 9.56 6.91 29.59
CA GLU A 300 9.83 7.57 28.32
C GLU A 300 9.49 6.68 27.13
N HIS A 301 9.97 5.44 27.14
CA HIS A 301 9.68 4.49 26.07
C HIS A 301 8.22 3.99 26.06
N SER A 302 7.54 3.96 27.22
CA SER A 302 6.10 3.71 27.27
C SER A 302 5.29 4.84 26.62
N LEU A 303 5.70 6.11 26.82
CA LEU A 303 5.07 7.27 26.15
C LEU A 303 5.28 7.23 24.63
N GLN A 304 6.43 6.71 24.15
CA GLN A 304 6.71 6.46 22.73
C GLN A 304 5.95 5.24 22.18
N LYS A 305 5.20 4.53 23.04
CA LYS A 305 4.38 3.36 22.66
C LYS A 305 5.18 2.21 22.06
N LEU A 306 6.45 2.03 22.48
CA LEU A 306 7.26 0.89 22.06
C LEU A 306 6.63 -0.44 22.54
N PRO A 307 6.56 -1.46 21.66
CA PRO A 307 5.92 -2.74 22.00
C PRO A 307 6.58 -3.47 23.17
N TYR A 308 7.92 -3.56 23.17
CA TYR A 308 8.67 -4.30 24.19
C TYR A 308 9.84 -3.51 24.74
N GLN A 309 10.01 -3.57 26.05
CA GLN A 309 11.13 -3.02 26.79
C GLN A 309 11.86 -4.16 27.47
N ILE A 310 13.15 -4.30 27.19
CA ILE A 310 14.01 -5.35 27.71
C ILE A 310 14.90 -4.72 28.77
N ILE A 311 14.82 -5.23 30.00
CA ILE A 311 15.58 -4.69 31.14
C ILE A 311 16.71 -5.64 31.45
N VAL A 312 17.93 -5.05 31.62
CA VAL A 312 19.15 -5.77 31.91
C VAL A 312 19.74 -5.21 33.20
N GLY A 313 19.70 -6.02 34.25
CA GLY A 313 20.32 -5.77 35.56
C GLY A 313 21.44 -6.77 35.83
N ALA A 314 21.95 -6.76 37.08
CA ALA A 314 23.03 -7.63 37.48
C ALA A 314 22.63 -9.14 37.41
N LYS A 315 21.41 -9.44 37.76
CA LYS A 315 20.85 -10.81 37.71
C LYS A 315 20.81 -11.33 36.27
N GLU A 316 20.34 -10.50 35.35
CA GLU A 316 20.24 -10.86 33.92
C GLU A 316 21.62 -11.14 33.32
N VAL A 317 22.63 -10.37 33.70
CA VAL A 317 24.04 -10.60 33.28
C VAL A 317 24.54 -11.95 33.80
N GLU A 318 24.31 -12.24 35.06
CA GLU A 318 24.76 -13.48 35.71
C GLU A 318 24.09 -14.72 35.12
N THR A 319 22.77 -14.67 34.92
CA THR A 319 21.96 -15.79 34.41
C THR A 319 21.89 -15.88 32.90
N LYS A 320 22.50 -14.93 32.18
CA LYS A 320 22.42 -14.82 30.70
C LYS A 320 20.98 -14.78 30.18
N THR A 321 20.11 -14.04 30.88
CA THR A 321 18.70 -13.85 30.56
C THR A 321 18.38 -12.36 30.37
N VAL A 322 17.13 -12.06 30.06
CA VAL A 322 16.58 -10.71 29.96
C VAL A 322 15.22 -10.65 30.65
N SER A 323 14.91 -9.54 31.29
CA SER A 323 13.57 -9.27 31.85
C SER A 323 12.75 -8.47 30.84
N ILE A 324 11.50 -8.87 30.61
CA ILE A 324 10.69 -8.35 29.51
C ILE A 324 9.44 -7.65 30.04
N ARG A 325 9.25 -6.42 29.58
CA ARG A 325 8.05 -5.64 29.84
C ARG A 325 7.35 -5.27 28.55
N THR A 326 6.03 -5.45 28.51
CA THR A 326 5.19 -5.04 27.38
C THR A 326 4.84 -3.56 27.46
N ARG A 327 4.36 -3.00 26.34
CA ARG A 327 3.81 -1.64 26.28
C ARG A 327 2.68 -1.39 27.26
N SER A 328 1.83 -2.37 27.51
CA SER A 328 0.75 -2.29 28.49
C SER A 328 1.23 -2.27 29.96
N GLY A 329 2.53 -2.47 30.19
CA GLY A 329 3.15 -2.51 31.51
C GLY A 329 3.20 -3.91 32.12
N SER A 330 2.71 -4.94 31.44
CA SER A 330 2.78 -6.31 31.91
C SER A 330 4.22 -6.81 31.97
N ASP A 331 4.60 -7.43 33.07
CA ASP A 331 5.89 -8.11 33.24
C ASP A 331 5.75 -9.57 32.76
N LEU A 332 6.54 -9.95 31.77
CA LEU A 332 6.56 -11.30 31.22
C LEU A 332 7.63 -12.19 31.90
N GLY A 333 8.32 -11.63 32.90
CA GLY A 333 9.38 -12.34 33.62
C GLY A 333 10.68 -12.41 32.85
N GLN A 334 11.55 -13.29 33.30
CA GLN A 334 12.87 -13.55 32.71
C GLN A 334 12.80 -14.67 31.69
N MET A 335 13.53 -14.50 30.57
CA MET A 335 13.73 -15.57 29.59
C MET A 335 15.11 -15.45 28.92
N THR A 336 15.53 -16.49 28.23
CA THR A 336 16.73 -16.45 27.40
C THR A 336 16.54 -15.54 26.19
N ILE A 337 17.64 -15.02 25.63
CA ILE A 337 17.57 -14.19 24.42
C ILE A 337 16.93 -14.98 23.26
N GLN A 338 17.26 -16.27 23.11
CA GLN A 338 16.69 -17.12 22.06
C GLN A 338 15.16 -17.26 22.21
N ALA A 339 14.66 -17.50 23.41
CA ALA A 339 13.22 -17.61 23.67
C ALA A 339 12.47 -16.28 23.34
N LEU A 340 13.12 -15.14 23.65
CA LEU A 340 12.58 -13.83 23.26
C LEU A 340 12.53 -13.68 21.72
N ILE A 341 13.60 -14.03 21.01
CA ILE A 341 13.68 -13.96 19.56
C ILE A 341 12.55 -14.82 18.93
N ASP A 342 12.40 -16.04 19.40
CA ASP A 342 11.38 -16.98 18.87
C ASP A 342 9.97 -16.42 19.08
N ARG A 343 9.71 -15.87 20.26
CA ARG A 343 8.43 -15.21 20.59
C ARG A 343 8.16 -14.02 19.67
N LEU A 344 9.14 -13.12 19.52
CA LEU A 344 9.00 -11.93 18.67
C LEU A 344 8.78 -12.30 17.19
N LYS A 345 9.54 -13.28 16.68
CA LYS A 345 9.38 -13.78 15.31
C LYS A 345 8.00 -14.40 15.08
N LEU A 346 7.49 -15.16 16.04
CA LEU A 346 6.14 -15.73 15.95
C LEU A 346 5.09 -14.62 15.87
N GLU A 347 5.15 -13.63 16.76
CA GLU A 347 4.21 -12.51 16.78
C GLU A 347 4.30 -11.68 15.48
N ILE A 348 5.50 -11.42 14.97
CA ILE A 348 5.71 -10.73 13.70
C ILE A 348 5.10 -11.52 12.54
N SER A 349 5.32 -12.83 12.48
CA SER A 349 4.85 -13.68 11.36
C SER A 349 3.34 -13.88 11.36
N THR A 350 2.73 -13.98 12.53
CA THR A 350 1.28 -14.13 12.68
C THR A 350 0.53 -12.81 12.54
N LYS A 351 1.23 -11.66 12.60
CA LYS A 351 0.64 -10.30 12.58
C LYS A 351 -0.44 -10.07 13.64
N ILE A 352 -0.48 -10.91 14.67
CA ILE A 352 -1.38 -10.75 15.80
C ILE A 352 -0.92 -9.50 16.55
N GLY A 353 -1.85 -8.58 16.81
CA GLY A 353 -1.53 -7.39 17.59
C GLY A 353 -1.11 -7.78 19.00
N SER A 354 0.05 -7.27 19.46
CA SER A 354 0.40 -7.31 20.88
C SER A 354 -0.64 -6.50 21.65
N VAL A 355 -1.28 -7.14 22.56
CA VAL A 355 -2.24 -6.53 23.51
C VAL A 355 -1.51 -5.61 24.50
#